data_9df84b32551bf0819fd1fa31daeb7298
#
_entry.id   9df84b32551bf0819fd1fa31daeb7298
#
_cell.length_a   1.000
_cell.length_b   1.000
_cell.length_c   1.000
_cell.angle_alpha   90.00
_cell.angle_beta   90.00
_cell.angle_gamma   90.00
#
_symmetry.space_group_name_H-M   'P 1'
#
loop_
_entity.id
_entity.type
_entity.pdbx_description
1 polymer ?
#
loop_
_entity_poly.entity_id
_entity_poly.type
_entity_poly.pdbx_seq_one_letter_code
_entity_poly.pdbx_strand_id
1 'polypeptide(L)'
;MTRELSLLPLHAGWLAGLLPAHQRFSRGLVPSAERRLRALLRKNRDTAFGRMFRFSSISTFEQYRQRVPVHTYDDLAPYLARARRAEPNVLTAEPIRFFERSGGTSREHTKLIPYTDSMLRELQAATNPWLADLYLRHPRLIGRPAYWSLSPAAQGQRRTEGGLPIGLDDDTDYFDPLRRFVLSRSMAVPASVTRAPDMATWRRETLAHLLACRNLGFVSVWSPTFLIALLDHLRRDPPLDHPALRPHRTRIDRALAGPREGLGSRLWPELSVISCWADGPSAAPAATLKA
;
A
#
# COMPACT_ATOMS: atom_id res chain seq x y z
N MET A 1 -18.58 5.33 -26.56
CA MET A 1 -18.53 3.90 -26.19
C MET A 1 -17.05 3.47 -26.19
N THR A 2 -16.35 3.74 -25.13
CA THR A 2 -15.02 3.15 -24.89
C THR A 2 -15.22 1.69 -24.54
N ARG A 3 -14.72 0.78 -25.39
CA ARG A 3 -14.64 -0.65 -25.11
C ARG A 3 -13.93 -0.81 -23.75
N GLU A 4 -14.66 -1.21 -22.71
CA GLU A 4 -14.06 -1.76 -21.51
C GLU A 4 -13.27 -2.99 -21.95
N LEU A 5 -11.95 -2.83 -22.06
CA LEU A 5 -11.05 -3.96 -22.28
C LEU A 5 -11.28 -4.90 -21.11
N SER A 6 -11.67 -6.13 -21.37
CA SER A 6 -11.86 -7.14 -20.33
C SER A 6 -10.56 -7.27 -19.52
N LEU A 7 -10.62 -7.06 -18.19
CA LEU A 7 -9.48 -7.25 -17.29
C LEU A 7 -9.16 -8.74 -17.08
N LEU A 8 -10.01 -9.63 -17.55
CA LEU A 8 -9.87 -11.08 -17.35
C LEU A 8 -8.53 -11.63 -17.85
N PRO A 9 -8.09 -11.41 -19.12
CA PRO A 9 -6.81 -11.91 -19.58
C PRO A 9 -5.62 -11.26 -18.85
N LEU A 10 -5.76 -9.98 -18.47
CA LEU A 10 -4.74 -9.26 -17.72
C LEU A 10 -4.53 -9.87 -16.32
N HIS A 11 -5.62 -10.10 -15.59
CA HIS A 11 -5.58 -10.73 -14.26
C HIS A 11 -5.14 -12.19 -14.33
N ALA A 12 -5.57 -12.96 -15.34
CA ALA A 12 -5.13 -14.34 -15.53
C ALA A 12 -3.61 -14.42 -15.76
N GLY A 13 -3.06 -13.58 -16.63
CA GLY A 13 -1.62 -13.50 -16.87
C GLY A 13 -0.85 -13.06 -15.63
N TRP A 14 -1.35 -12.07 -14.91
CA TRP A 14 -0.76 -11.60 -13.67
C TRP A 14 -0.76 -12.69 -12.58
N LEU A 15 -1.89 -13.35 -12.35
CA LEU A 15 -2.01 -14.45 -11.40
C LEU A 15 -1.04 -15.59 -11.74
N ALA A 16 -0.92 -15.97 -13.01
CA ALA A 16 0.06 -16.96 -13.45
C ALA A 16 1.49 -16.57 -13.07
N GLY A 17 1.85 -15.28 -13.17
CA GLY A 17 3.14 -14.75 -12.73
C GLY A 17 3.35 -14.77 -11.21
N LEU A 18 2.29 -14.77 -10.41
CA LEU A 18 2.36 -14.83 -8.94
C LEU A 18 2.43 -16.26 -8.40
N LEU A 19 1.95 -17.26 -9.15
CA LEU A 19 1.88 -18.67 -8.71
C LEU A 19 3.23 -19.24 -8.23
N PRO A 20 4.38 -18.99 -8.88
CA PRO A 20 5.66 -19.51 -8.39
C PRO A 20 6.02 -19.00 -6.98
N ALA A 21 5.73 -17.74 -6.66
CA ALA A 21 5.95 -17.18 -5.33
C ALA A 21 5.03 -17.82 -4.28
N HIS A 22 3.75 -17.99 -4.62
CA HIS A 22 2.77 -18.69 -3.78
C HIS A 22 3.17 -20.15 -3.51
N GLN A 23 3.58 -20.90 -4.54
CA GLN A 23 4.02 -22.29 -4.40
C GLN A 23 5.26 -22.41 -3.51
N ARG A 24 6.25 -21.52 -3.67
CA ARG A 24 7.44 -21.49 -2.80
C ARG A 24 7.05 -21.23 -1.34
N PHE A 25 6.17 -20.26 -1.11
CA PHE A 25 5.68 -19.95 0.23
C PHE A 25 4.94 -21.13 0.85
N SER A 26 3.97 -21.70 0.13
CA SER A 26 3.14 -22.82 0.62
C SER A 26 3.93 -24.09 0.89
N ARG A 27 5.06 -24.28 0.20
CA ARG A 27 5.97 -25.41 0.43
C ARG A 27 7.07 -25.12 1.48
N GLY A 28 7.02 -23.97 2.14
CA GLY A 28 8.06 -23.58 3.11
C GLY A 28 9.45 -23.32 2.49
N LEU A 29 9.52 -23.12 1.18
CA LEU A 29 10.79 -22.88 0.46
C LEU A 29 11.25 -21.41 0.49
N VAL A 30 10.84 -20.68 1.54
CA VAL A 30 11.31 -19.32 1.80
C VAL A 30 12.53 -19.34 2.74
N PRO A 31 13.46 -18.41 2.59
CA PRO A 31 14.61 -18.35 3.50
C PRO A 31 14.14 -18.13 4.94
N SER A 32 14.76 -18.86 5.89
CA SER A 32 14.51 -18.68 7.32
C SER A 32 14.89 -17.26 7.77
N ALA A 33 14.29 -16.79 8.88
CA ALA A 33 14.60 -15.48 9.46
C ALA A 33 16.10 -15.30 9.74
N GLU A 34 16.76 -16.35 10.26
CA GLU A 34 18.21 -16.31 10.48
C GLU A 34 19.03 -16.18 9.19
N ARG A 35 18.62 -16.87 8.12
CA ARG A 35 19.30 -16.76 6.83
C ARG A 35 19.17 -15.34 6.27
N ARG A 36 18.00 -14.71 6.42
CA ARG A 36 17.77 -13.32 6.03
C ARG A 36 18.59 -12.38 6.88
N LEU A 37 18.60 -12.54 8.21
CA LEU A 37 19.41 -11.74 9.12
C LEU A 37 20.88 -11.79 8.72
N ARG A 38 21.46 -12.98 8.54
CA ARG A 38 22.86 -13.15 8.12
C ARG A 38 23.16 -12.48 6.77
N ALA A 39 22.22 -12.51 5.83
CA ALA A 39 22.37 -11.80 4.55
C ALA A 39 22.38 -10.27 4.74
N LEU A 40 21.49 -9.72 5.56
CA LEU A 40 21.42 -8.30 5.90
C LEU A 40 22.69 -7.83 6.62
N LEU A 41 23.17 -8.59 7.61
CA LEU A 41 24.39 -8.26 8.36
C LEU A 41 25.62 -8.23 7.43
N ARG A 42 25.79 -9.25 6.59
CA ARG A 42 26.91 -9.30 5.61
C ARG A 42 26.86 -8.13 4.65
N LYS A 43 25.67 -7.79 4.13
CA LYS A 43 25.48 -6.71 3.17
C LYS A 43 25.85 -5.35 3.78
N ASN A 44 25.47 -5.14 5.03
CA ASN A 44 25.58 -3.83 5.69
C ASN A 44 26.79 -3.75 6.68
N ARG A 45 27.70 -4.73 6.66
CA ARG A 45 28.82 -4.80 7.62
C ARG A 45 29.73 -3.57 7.61
N ASP A 46 29.88 -2.93 6.45
CA ASP A 46 30.78 -1.80 6.24
C ASP A 46 30.09 -0.43 6.32
N THR A 47 28.79 -0.42 6.63
CA THR A 47 28.05 0.83 6.92
C THR A 47 28.50 1.43 8.25
N ALA A 48 28.19 2.72 8.48
CA ALA A 48 28.48 3.36 9.76
C ALA A 48 27.79 2.62 10.93
N PHE A 49 26.52 2.22 10.75
CA PHE A 49 25.77 1.43 11.72
C PHE A 49 26.35 0.02 11.87
N GLY A 50 26.70 -0.65 10.77
CA GLY A 50 27.25 -2.00 10.78
C GLY A 50 28.60 -2.07 11.47
N ARG A 51 29.48 -1.07 11.28
CA ARG A 51 30.77 -0.97 11.98
C ARG A 51 30.57 -0.69 13.48
N MET A 52 29.66 0.19 13.86
CA MET A 52 29.34 0.49 15.26
C MET A 52 28.98 -0.78 16.04
N PHE A 53 28.13 -1.63 15.47
CA PHE A 53 27.67 -2.87 16.10
C PHE A 53 28.44 -4.11 15.66
N ARG A 54 29.56 -3.95 14.94
CA ARG A 54 30.45 -5.02 14.48
C ARG A 54 29.71 -6.17 13.76
N PHE A 55 28.89 -5.82 12.76
CA PHE A 55 28.10 -6.79 12.00
C PHE A 55 28.93 -7.92 11.38
N SER A 56 30.20 -7.65 11.05
CA SER A 56 31.12 -8.67 10.50
C SER A 56 31.38 -9.85 11.45
N SER A 57 31.18 -9.67 12.76
CA SER A 57 31.42 -10.68 13.80
C SER A 57 30.13 -11.26 14.38
N ILE A 58 28.98 -11.00 13.76
CA ILE A 58 27.68 -11.56 14.15
C ILE A 58 27.30 -12.65 13.15
N SER A 59 27.09 -13.87 13.64
CA SER A 59 26.73 -15.05 12.83
C SER A 59 25.40 -15.70 13.24
N THR A 60 24.90 -15.40 14.46
CA THR A 60 23.66 -15.96 14.98
C THR A 60 22.68 -14.86 15.42
N PHE A 61 21.40 -15.22 15.52
CA PHE A 61 20.38 -14.31 16.05
C PHE A 61 20.66 -13.89 17.50
N GLU A 62 21.16 -14.85 18.31
CA GLU A 62 21.49 -14.55 19.72
C GLU A 62 22.60 -13.52 19.83
N GLN A 63 23.67 -13.64 19.04
CA GLN A 63 24.76 -12.66 18.99
C GLN A 63 24.25 -11.29 18.52
N TYR A 64 23.31 -11.27 17.57
CA TYR A 64 22.67 -10.02 17.12
C TYR A 64 21.90 -9.36 18.27
N ARG A 65 21.06 -10.12 18.96
CA ARG A 65 20.23 -9.64 20.08
C ARG A 65 21.06 -9.08 21.23
N GLN A 66 22.19 -9.72 21.53
CA GLN A 66 23.09 -9.28 22.61
C GLN A 66 23.87 -8.02 22.25
N ARG A 67 24.16 -7.80 20.97
CA ARG A 67 25.07 -6.76 20.52
C ARG A 67 24.37 -5.54 19.95
N VAL A 68 23.21 -5.71 19.36
CA VAL A 68 22.42 -4.64 18.76
C VAL A 68 21.21 -4.36 19.67
N PRO A 69 21.22 -3.28 20.45
CA PRO A 69 20.08 -2.95 21.31
C PRO A 69 18.86 -2.59 20.48
N VAL A 70 17.69 -2.64 21.12
CA VAL A 70 16.46 -2.11 20.53
C VAL A 70 16.61 -0.58 20.38
N HIS A 71 16.37 -0.08 19.19
CA HIS A 71 16.45 1.33 18.88
C HIS A 71 15.05 1.90 18.61
N THR A 72 14.80 3.07 19.14
CA THR A 72 13.69 3.92 18.69
C THR A 72 14.06 4.67 17.43
N TYR A 73 13.09 5.36 16.83
CA TYR A 73 13.37 6.23 15.68
C TYR A 73 14.35 7.36 16.06
N ASP A 74 14.23 7.88 17.29
CA ASP A 74 15.06 8.99 17.77
C ASP A 74 16.50 8.54 18.00
N ASP A 75 16.73 7.32 18.43
CA ASP A 75 18.08 6.73 18.53
C ASP A 75 18.75 6.61 17.15
N LEU A 76 17.96 6.46 16.10
CA LEU A 76 18.44 6.39 14.72
C LEU A 76 18.56 7.78 14.06
N ALA A 77 18.07 8.86 14.70
CA ALA A 77 18.03 10.20 14.12
C ALA A 77 19.39 10.69 13.59
N PRO A 78 20.55 10.47 14.26
CA PRO A 78 21.84 10.89 13.73
C PRO A 78 22.20 10.21 12.40
N TYR A 79 21.88 8.92 12.28
CA TYR A 79 22.12 8.16 11.05
C TYR A 79 21.14 8.57 9.94
N LEU A 80 19.87 8.77 10.29
CA LEU A 80 18.83 9.21 9.35
C LEU A 80 19.14 10.62 8.81
N ALA A 81 19.65 11.53 9.64
CA ALA A 81 20.05 12.86 9.19
C ALA A 81 21.17 12.80 8.14
N ARG A 82 22.14 11.91 8.30
CA ARG A 82 23.21 11.67 7.31
C ARG A 82 22.65 11.03 6.03
N ALA A 83 21.78 10.03 6.18
CA ALA A 83 21.10 9.36 5.06
C ALA A 83 20.23 10.34 4.24
N ARG A 84 19.55 11.29 4.88
CA ARG A 84 18.78 12.36 4.23
C ARG A 84 19.65 13.33 3.42
N ARG A 85 20.91 13.50 3.76
CA ARG A 85 21.92 14.23 2.98
C ARG A 85 22.54 13.41 1.84
N ALA A 86 21.96 12.21 1.57
CA ALA A 86 22.44 11.26 0.56
C ALA A 86 23.86 10.72 0.87
N GLU A 87 24.30 10.74 2.13
CA GLU A 87 25.57 10.15 2.51
C GLU A 87 25.50 8.62 2.34
N PRO A 88 26.43 7.99 1.60
CA PRO A 88 26.39 6.55 1.36
C PRO A 88 26.87 5.77 2.58
N ASN A 89 26.51 4.49 2.65
CA ASN A 89 27.00 3.55 3.68
C ASN A 89 26.73 3.98 5.11
N VAL A 90 25.60 4.63 5.39
CA VAL A 90 25.22 5.02 6.75
C VAL A 90 24.45 3.89 7.43
N LEU A 91 23.18 3.67 7.07
CA LEU A 91 22.33 2.59 7.59
C LEU A 91 22.31 1.37 6.66
N THR A 92 22.50 1.60 5.37
CA THR A 92 22.49 0.57 4.34
C THR A 92 23.62 0.79 3.35
N ALA A 93 24.17 -0.30 2.83
CA ALA A 93 25.16 -0.27 1.74
C ALA A 93 24.52 -0.01 0.37
N GLU A 94 23.21 -0.20 0.24
CA GLU A 94 22.50 0.13 -0.97
C GLU A 94 22.17 1.62 -1.02
N PRO A 95 22.12 2.23 -2.22
CA PRO A 95 21.58 3.56 -2.41
C PRO A 95 20.12 3.64 -1.93
N ILE A 96 19.78 4.69 -1.21
CA ILE A 96 18.40 4.99 -0.87
C ILE A 96 17.73 5.58 -2.10
N ARG A 97 16.60 5.00 -2.51
CA ARG A 97 15.82 5.49 -3.66
C ARG A 97 14.94 6.68 -3.29
N PHE A 98 14.28 6.59 -2.16
CA PHE A 98 13.37 7.63 -1.64
C PHE A 98 13.16 7.41 -0.14
N PHE A 99 12.55 8.39 0.49
CA PHE A 99 12.04 8.28 1.85
C PHE A 99 10.52 8.24 1.84
N GLU A 100 9.92 7.38 2.67
CA GLU A 100 8.49 7.34 2.87
C GLU A 100 8.10 7.99 4.19
N ARG A 101 6.97 8.69 4.21
CA ARG A 101 6.43 9.28 5.44
C ARG A 101 5.67 8.21 6.22
N SER A 102 6.01 8.00 7.49
CA SER A 102 5.19 7.13 8.32
C SER A 102 3.97 7.88 8.84
N GLY A 103 2.81 7.19 8.88
CA GLY A 103 1.54 7.71 9.40
C GLY A 103 1.50 7.84 10.94
N GLY A 104 2.59 8.22 11.61
CA GLY A 104 2.62 8.41 13.07
C GLY A 104 1.60 9.47 13.52
N THR A 105 0.85 9.16 14.58
CA THR A 105 -0.17 10.03 15.17
C THR A 105 0.39 11.23 15.95
N SER A 106 1.69 11.29 16.17
CA SER A 106 2.35 12.43 16.83
C SER A 106 2.50 13.59 15.84
N ARG A 107 1.79 14.67 16.10
CA ARG A 107 1.73 15.87 15.25
C ARG A 107 3.06 16.61 15.09
N GLU A 108 4.09 16.28 15.87
CA GLU A 108 5.31 17.12 15.92
C GLU A 108 6.40 16.74 14.93
N HIS A 109 6.54 15.45 14.53
CA HIS A 109 7.60 15.08 13.58
C HIS A 109 7.18 13.92 12.69
N THR A 110 6.96 14.19 11.42
CA THR A 110 6.76 13.13 10.41
C THR A 110 8.05 12.30 10.28
N LYS A 111 7.97 11.02 10.64
CA LYS A 111 9.09 10.09 10.49
C LYS A 111 9.33 9.77 9.02
N LEU A 112 10.57 9.82 8.58
CA LEU A 112 11.00 9.48 7.23
C LEU A 112 11.73 8.14 7.24
N ILE A 113 11.19 7.17 6.54
CA ILE A 113 11.73 5.80 6.45
C ILE A 113 12.46 5.66 5.11
N PRO A 114 13.76 5.30 5.09
CA PRO A 114 14.50 5.13 3.85
C PRO A 114 14.13 3.82 3.15
N TYR A 115 13.86 3.89 1.86
CA TYR A 115 13.56 2.76 1.01
C TYR A 115 14.69 2.48 0.02
N THR A 116 15.09 1.21 -0.08
CA THR A 116 16.08 0.71 -1.03
C THR A 116 15.43 -0.30 -1.98
N ASP A 117 16.11 -0.63 -3.08
CA ASP A 117 15.61 -1.64 -4.01
C ASP A 117 15.43 -3.02 -3.36
N SER A 118 16.31 -3.40 -2.41
CA SER A 118 16.14 -4.68 -1.73
C SER A 118 14.94 -4.68 -0.79
N MET A 119 14.65 -3.56 -0.11
CA MET A 119 13.46 -3.45 0.71
C MET A 119 12.18 -3.57 -0.12
N LEU A 120 12.14 -2.95 -1.31
CA LEU A 120 11.01 -3.10 -2.23
C LEU A 120 10.85 -4.55 -2.71
N ARG A 121 11.95 -5.23 -3.04
CA ARG A 121 11.90 -6.66 -3.40
C ARG A 121 11.41 -7.54 -2.26
N GLU A 122 11.82 -7.27 -1.01
CA GLU A 122 11.33 -8.00 0.16
C GLU A 122 9.84 -7.76 0.39
N LEU A 123 9.37 -6.53 0.24
CA LEU A 123 7.93 -6.20 0.30
C LEU A 123 7.14 -6.96 -0.76
N GLN A 124 7.63 -7.00 -2.00
CA GLN A 124 7.02 -7.75 -3.09
C GLN A 124 7.05 -9.27 -2.82
N ALA A 125 8.15 -9.79 -2.28
CA ALA A 125 8.27 -11.20 -1.92
C ALA A 125 7.27 -11.62 -0.83
N ALA A 126 6.89 -10.70 0.06
CA ALA A 126 5.86 -10.93 1.07
C ALA A 126 4.43 -10.79 0.50
N THR A 127 4.19 -9.80 -0.35
CA THR A 127 2.84 -9.50 -0.86
C THR A 127 2.41 -10.43 -2.00
N ASN A 128 3.34 -10.95 -2.81
CA ASN A 128 3.00 -11.81 -3.95
C ASN A 128 2.27 -13.10 -3.58
N PRO A 129 2.75 -13.89 -2.59
CA PRO A 129 2.04 -15.08 -2.15
C PRO A 129 0.64 -14.77 -1.63
N TRP A 130 0.50 -13.66 -0.88
CA TRP A 130 -0.78 -13.20 -0.37
C TRP A 130 -1.75 -12.84 -1.50
N LEU A 131 -1.30 -12.06 -2.50
CA LEU A 131 -2.15 -11.70 -3.64
C LEU A 131 -2.57 -12.93 -4.45
N ALA A 132 -1.65 -13.88 -4.67
CA ALA A 132 -1.99 -15.13 -5.36
C ALA A 132 -3.04 -15.92 -4.58
N ASP A 133 -2.87 -16.10 -3.26
CA ASP A 133 -3.81 -16.81 -2.40
C ASP A 133 -5.19 -16.12 -2.41
N LEU A 134 -5.21 -14.79 -2.34
CA LEU A 134 -6.43 -13.97 -2.39
C LEU A 134 -7.24 -14.25 -3.66
N TYR A 135 -6.60 -14.18 -4.84
CA TYR A 135 -7.27 -14.40 -6.12
C TYR A 135 -7.65 -15.87 -6.35
N LEU A 136 -6.87 -16.82 -5.83
CA LEU A 136 -7.19 -18.25 -5.88
C LEU A 136 -8.42 -18.59 -5.03
N ARG A 137 -8.51 -18.00 -3.82
CA ARG A 137 -9.65 -18.23 -2.90
C ARG A 137 -10.90 -17.47 -3.32
N HIS A 138 -10.73 -16.35 -4.02
CA HIS A 138 -11.82 -15.48 -4.45
C HIS A 138 -11.79 -15.28 -5.98
N PRO A 139 -12.07 -16.32 -6.78
CA PRO A 139 -11.95 -16.26 -8.25
C PRO A 139 -12.88 -15.20 -8.88
N ARG A 140 -13.92 -14.76 -8.17
CA ARG A 140 -14.78 -13.64 -8.60
C ARG A 140 -14.05 -12.31 -8.71
N LEU A 141 -12.85 -12.16 -8.14
CA LEU A 141 -12.02 -10.97 -8.29
C LEU A 141 -11.39 -10.86 -9.69
N ILE A 142 -11.23 -12.00 -10.38
CA ILE A 142 -10.61 -12.04 -11.70
C ILE A 142 -11.49 -11.29 -12.70
N GLY A 143 -10.89 -10.33 -13.39
CA GLY A 143 -11.59 -9.49 -14.37
C GLY A 143 -12.34 -8.29 -13.77
N ARG A 144 -12.24 -8.03 -12.47
CA ARG A 144 -12.91 -6.92 -11.80
C ARG A 144 -11.92 -5.85 -11.34
N PRO A 145 -12.30 -4.56 -11.39
CA PRO A 145 -11.51 -3.49 -10.82
C PRO A 145 -11.33 -3.60 -9.31
N ALA A 146 -10.23 -3.04 -8.83
CA ALA A 146 -9.90 -2.95 -7.42
C ALA A 146 -9.75 -1.47 -6.98
N TYR A 147 -10.03 -1.18 -5.74
CA TYR A 147 -9.64 0.06 -5.08
C TYR A 147 -8.57 -0.22 -4.03
N TRP A 148 -7.40 0.34 -4.23
CA TRP A 148 -6.36 0.42 -3.21
C TRP A 148 -6.34 1.84 -2.68
N SER A 149 -6.35 1.99 -1.37
CA SER A 149 -6.31 3.29 -0.74
C SER A 149 -5.02 4.02 -1.10
N LEU A 150 -5.15 4.98 -2.00
CA LEU A 150 -4.08 5.90 -2.38
C LEU A 150 -4.20 7.13 -1.49
N SER A 151 -3.18 7.38 -0.67
CA SER A 151 -3.13 8.62 0.10
C SER A 151 -2.90 9.80 -0.85
N PRO A 152 -3.54 10.96 -0.62
CA PRO A 152 -3.20 12.14 -1.38
C PRO A 152 -1.72 12.45 -1.19
N ALA A 153 -1.07 12.90 -2.25
CA ALA A 153 0.33 13.30 -2.18
C ALA A 153 0.50 14.31 -1.04
N ALA A 154 1.31 13.95 -0.05
CA ALA A 154 1.47 14.76 1.14
C ALA A 154 1.93 16.18 0.74
N GLN A 155 1.17 17.19 1.14
CA GLN A 155 1.61 18.57 1.02
C GLN A 155 2.87 18.76 1.87
N GLY A 156 3.92 19.36 1.32
CA GLY A 156 5.15 19.64 2.03
C GLY A 156 6.42 19.35 1.23
N GLN A 157 7.53 19.25 1.92
CA GLN A 157 8.84 19.02 1.32
C GLN A 157 8.86 17.70 0.54
N ARG A 158 9.11 17.78 -0.77
CA ARG A 158 9.12 16.63 -1.67
C ARG A 158 10.50 15.99 -1.83
N ARG A 159 11.55 16.65 -1.34
CA ARG A 159 12.94 16.15 -1.38
C ARG A 159 13.63 16.42 -0.06
N THR A 160 14.57 15.54 0.28
CA THR A 160 15.47 15.72 1.42
C THR A 160 16.52 16.78 1.10
N GLU A 161 17.35 17.12 2.09
CA GLU A 161 18.48 18.05 1.96
C GLU A 161 19.50 17.56 0.92
N GLY A 162 19.64 16.24 0.75
CA GLY A 162 20.50 15.59 -0.25
C GLY A 162 19.80 15.36 -1.59
N GLY A 163 18.60 15.91 -1.81
CA GLY A 163 17.87 15.81 -3.07
C GLY A 163 17.12 14.50 -3.28
N LEU A 164 17.10 13.57 -2.32
CA LEU A 164 16.37 12.32 -2.43
C LEU A 164 14.85 12.57 -2.36
N PRO A 165 14.02 11.86 -3.14
CA PRO A 165 12.58 12.02 -3.11
C PRO A 165 11.98 11.68 -1.73
N ILE A 166 10.90 12.38 -1.34
CA ILE A 166 10.06 12.04 -0.18
C ILE A 166 8.67 11.69 -0.69
N GLY A 167 8.27 10.44 -0.50
CA GLY A 167 7.12 9.84 -1.14
C GLY A 167 7.41 9.45 -2.59
N LEU A 168 6.50 8.72 -3.19
CA LEU A 168 6.50 8.44 -4.61
C LEU A 168 5.41 9.28 -5.28
N ASP A 169 5.63 9.66 -6.54
CA ASP A 169 4.63 10.40 -7.32
C ASP A 169 3.42 9.51 -7.67
N ASP A 170 3.63 8.19 -7.67
CA ASP A 170 2.63 7.16 -7.92
C ASP A 170 2.93 5.95 -7.03
N ASP A 171 1.95 5.51 -6.24
CA ASP A 171 2.08 4.31 -5.39
C ASP A 171 2.34 3.04 -6.20
N THR A 172 2.10 3.05 -7.51
CA THR A 172 2.50 1.95 -8.39
C THR A 172 4.01 1.88 -8.62
N ASP A 173 4.78 2.92 -8.26
CA ASP A 173 6.25 2.93 -8.34
C ASP A 173 6.92 1.97 -7.35
N TYR A 174 6.17 1.46 -6.36
CA TYR A 174 6.63 0.33 -5.53
C TYR A 174 6.79 -0.99 -6.29
N PHE A 175 6.20 -1.08 -7.49
CA PHE A 175 6.12 -2.32 -8.26
C PHE A 175 7.00 -2.27 -9.52
N ASP A 176 7.34 -3.44 -10.03
CA ASP A 176 7.99 -3.56 -11.33
C ASP A 176 7.07 -3.08 -12.48
N PRO A 177 7.62 -2.76 -13.66
CA PRO A 177 6.86 -2.17 -14.77
C PRO A 177 5.63 -2.99 -15.19
N LEU A 178 5.72 -4.34 -15.17
CA LEU A 178 4.60 -5.20 -15.55
C LEU A 178 3.46 -5.09 -14.53
N ARG A 179 3.78 -5.14 -13.25
CA ARG A 179 2.78 -4.99 -12.18
C ARG A 179 2.19 -3.61 -12.16
N ARG A 180 3.01 -2.57 -12.35
CA ARG A 180 2.53 -1.21 -12.52
C ARG A 180 1.49 -1.13 -13.63
N PHE A 181 1.77 -1.72 -14.78
CA PHE A 181 0.81 -1.76 -15.89
C PHE A 181 -0.49 -2.47 -15.51
N VAL A 182 -0.41 -3.68 -14.89
CA VAL A 182 -1.60 -4.42 -14.44
C VAL A 182 -2.41 -3.62 -13.43
N LEU A 183 -1.75 -3.09 -12.40
CA LEU A 183 -2.42 -2.33 -11.35
C LEU A 183 -3.07 -1.08 -11.91
N SER A 184 -2.36 -0.27 -12.71
CA SER A 184 -2.90 0.96 -13.28
C SER A 184 -4.17 0.73 -14.13
N ARG A 185 -4.27 -0.44 -14.80
CA ARG A 185 -5.45 -0.82 -15.57
C ARG A 185 -6.57 -1.40 -14.72
N SER A 186 -6.21 -1.99 -13.58
CA SER A 186 -7.15 -2.63 -12.65
C SER A 186 -7.71 -1.68 -11.60
N MET A 187 -7.13 -0.49 -11.42
CA MET A 187 -7.57 0.46 -10.41
C MET A 187 -8.88 1.14 -10.80
N ALA A 188 -9.87 1.08 -9.89
CA ALA A 188 -11.12 1.83 -10.02
C ALA A 188 -10.92 3.35 -9.89
N VAL A 189 -9.93 3.76 -9.09
CA VAL A 189 -9.53 5.16 -8.89
C VAL A 189 -8.16 5.35 -9.51
N PRO A 190 -8.00 6.23 -10.51
CA PRO A 190 -6.71 6.45 -11.16
C PRO A 190 -5.71 7.14 -10.23
N ALA A 191 -4.43 6.84 -10.39
CA ALA A 191 -3.35 7.42 -9.60
C ALA A 191 -3.30 8.97 -9.68
N SER A 192 -3.82 9.57 -10.75
CA SER A 192 -3.91 11.03 -10.88
C SER A 192 -4.68 11.71 -9.75
N VAL A 193 -5.59 10.98 -9.07
CA VAL A 193 -6.37 11.50 -7.95
C VAL A 193 -5.47 11.82 -6.73
N THR A 194 -4.33 11.16 -6.57
CA THR A 194 -3.37 11.48 -5.51
C THR A 194 -2.78 12.88 -5.63
N ARG A 195 -2.80 13.47 -6.83
CA ARG A 195 -2.32 14.84 -7.11
C ARG A 195 -3.37 15.92 -6.88
N ALA A 196 -4.52 15.58 -6.30
CA ALA A 196 -5.53 16.56 -5.95
C ALA A 196 -4.95 17.66 -5.04
N PRO A 197 -5.34 18.92 -5.23
CA PRO A 197 -4.74 20.06 -4.52
C PRO A 197 -5.05 20.06 -3.02
N ASP A 198 -6.15 19.43 -2.62
CA ASP A 198 -6.62 19.36 -1.24
C ASP A 198 -7.41 18.08 -0.95
N MET A 199 -7.68 17.85 0.32
CA MET A 199 -8.41 16.67 0.79
C MET A 199 -9.87 16.63 0.35
N ALA A 200 -10.51 17.77 0.14
CA ALA A 200 -11.90 17.81 -0.31
C ALA A 200 -12.01 17.39 -1.78
N THR A 201 -11.15 17.94 -2.62
CA THR A 201 -11.03 17.55 -4.04
C THR A 201 -10.63 16.07 -4.15
N TRP A 202 -9.62 15.63 -3.42
CA TRP A 202 -9.21 14.23 -3.42
C TRP A 202 -10.37 13.28 -3.06
N ARG A 203 -11.12 13.60 -2.02
CA ARG A 203 -12.26 12.79 -1.58
C ARG A 203 -13.38 12.77 -2.62
N ARG A 204 -13.69 13.92 -3.17
CA ARG A 204 -14.71 14.09 -4.22
C ARG A 204 -14.37 13.24 -5.45
N GLU A 205 -13.15 13.35 -5.96
CA GLU A 205 -12.67 12.57 -7.11
C GLU A 205 -12.66 11.07 -6.82
N THR A 206 -12.12 10.66 -5.64
CA THR A 206 -12.11 9.26 -5.21
C THR A 206 -13.53 8.68 -5.19
N LEU A 207 -14.48 9.38 -4.56
CA LEU A 207 -15.88 8.92 -4.49
C LEU A 207 -16.55 8.89 -5.87
N ALA A 208 -16.28 9.87 -6.73
CA ALA A 208 -16.83 9.89 -8.07
C ALA A 208 -16.37 8.67 -8.89
N HIS A 209 -15.09 8.36 -8.87
CA HIS A 209 -14.55 7.18 -9.54
C HIS A 209 -15.09 5.86 -8.96
N LEU A 210 -15.17 5.73 -7.63
CA LEU A 210 -15.74 4.55 -6.98
C LEU A 210 -17.21 4.36 -7.34
N LEU A 211 -18.00 5.44 -7.34
CA LEU A 211 -19.41 5.38 -7.71
C LEU A 211 -19.63 5.06 -9.19
N ALA A 212 -18.76 5.53 -10.07
CA ALA A 212 -18.81 5.17 -11.49
C ALA A 212 -18.49 3.69 -11.73
N CYS A 213 -17.66 3.08 -10.88
CA CYS A 213 -17.23 1.68 -10.98
C CYS A 213 -18.25 0.73 -10.34
N ARG A 214 -19.26 0.28 -11.10
CA ARG A 214 -20.29 -0.65 -10.60
C ARG A 214 -19.75 -2.03 -10.28
N ASN A 215 -18.81 -2.52 -11.09
CA ASN A 215 -18.25 -3.87 -11.02
C ASN A 215 -17.00 -3.96 -10.12
N LEU A 216 -16.85 -3.04 -9.16
CA LEU A 216 -15.79 -3.07 -8.14
C LEU A 216 -15.80 -4.42 -7.42
N GLY A 217 -14.69 -5.16 -7.46
CA GLY A 217 -14.57 -6.49 -6.86
C GLY A 217 -13.81 -6.52 -5.54
N PHE A 218 -12.84 -5.63 -5.39
CA PHE A 218 -11.90 -5.64 -4.28
C PHE A 218 -11.64 -4.23 -3.75
N VAL A 219 -11.60 -4.10 -2.43
CA VAL A 219 -11.18 -2.88 -1.73
C VAL A 219 -10.05 -3.23 -0.78
N SER A 220 -8.93 -2.52 -0.85
CA SER A 220 -7.81 -2.63 0.08
C SER A 220 -7.53 -1.28 0.71
N VAL A 221 -7.68 -1.21 2.02
CA VAL A 221 -7.41 -0.02 2.84
C VAL A 221 -6.61 -0.43 4.07
N TRP A 222 -5.72 0.43 4.55
CA TRP A 222 -4.98 0.15 5.77
C TRP A 222 -5.91 0.10 6.99
N SER A 223 -6.67 1.18 7.18
CA SER A 223 -7.57 1.31 8.33
C SER A 223 -9.03 1.18 7.89
N PRO A 224 -9.83 0.34 8.57
CA PRO A 224 -11.28 0.28 8.33
C PRO A 224 -11.97 1.62 8.59
N THR A 225 -11.49 2.42 9.55
CA THR A 225 -12.05 3.75 9.85
C THR A 225 -11.92 4.71 8.68
N PHE A 226 -10.88 4.56 7.86
CA PHE A 226 -10.74 5.35 6.62
C PHE A 226 -11.89 5.07 5.65
N LEU A 227 -12.20 3.80 5.40
CA LEU A 227 -13.30 3.43 4.50
C LEU A 227 -14.65 3.85 5.07
N ILE A 228 -14.88 3.66 6.38
CA ILE A 228 -16.10 4.11 7.05
C ILE A 228 -16.26 5.63 6.90
N ALA A 229 -15.21 6.40 7.17
CA ALA A 229 -15.27 7.86 7.02
C ALA A 229 -15.56 8.30 5.58
N LEU A 230 -15.03 7.58 4.59
CA LEU A 230 -15.30 7.82 3.18
C LEU A 230 -16.78 7.54 2.83
N LEU A 231 -17.35 6.44 3.33
CA LEU A 231 -18.75 6.08 3.15
C LEU A 231 -19.71 7.02 3.90
N ASP A 232 -19.34 7.45 5.10
CA ASP A 232 -20.12 8.44 5.86
C ASP A 232 -20.12 9.83 5.18
N HIS A 233 -19.01 10.19 4.55
CA HIS A 233 -18.96 11.41 3.74
C HIS A 233 -19.83 11.26 2.49
N LEU A 234 -19.77 10.13 1.81
CA LEU A 234 -20.63 9.85 0.65
C LEU A 234 -22.12 10.04 0.96
N ARG A 235 -22.57 9.68 2.15
CA ARG A 235 -23.98 9.86 2.55
C ARG A 235 -24.36 11.32 2.82
N ARG A 236 -23.43 12.10 3.37
CA ARG A 236 -23.67 13.50 3.74
C ARG A 236 -23.57 14.45 2.55
N ASP A 237 -22.58 14.21 1.70
CA ASP A 237 -22.23 15.09 0.58
C ASP A 237 -21.75 14.23 -0.61
N PRO A 238 -22.68 13.53 -1.28
CA PRO A 238 -22.32 12.73 -2.45
C PRO A 238 -21.97 13.65 -3.63
N PRO A 239 -20.90 13.36 -4.41
CA PRO A 239 -20.45 14.19 -5.53
C PRO A 239 -21.35 14.02 -6.77
N LEU A 240 -22.65 14.15 -6.61
CA LEU A 240 -23.63 13.82 -7.65
C LEU A 240 -23.62 14.76 -8.87
N ASP A 241 -23.06 15.93 -8.74
CA ASP A 241 -22.81 16.88 -9.81
C ASP A 241 -21.59 16.55 -10.68
N HIS A 242 -20.77 15.55 -10.25
CA HIS A 242 -19.59 15.15 -11.00
C HIS A 242 -19.96 14.57 -12.38
N PRO A 243 -19.33 15.04 -13.49
CA PRO A 243 -19.71 14.64 -14.85
C PRO A 243 -19.68 13.12 -15.09
N ALA A 244 -18.71 12.41 -14.50
CA ALA A 244 -18.58 10.96 -14.63
C ALA A 244 -19.78 10.19 -14.04
N LEU A 245 -20.59 10.80 -13.16
CA LEU A 245 -21.71 10.14 -12.51
C LEU A 245 -23.04 10.31 -13.25
N ARG A 246 -23.11 11.17 -14.25
CA ARG A 246 -24.35 11.39 -15.03
C ARG A 246 -25.00 10.09 -15.53
N PRO A 247 -24.25 9.14 -16.13
CA PRO A 247 -24.84 7.88 -16.60
C PRO A 247 -25.29 6.92 -15.46
N HIS A 248 -24.81 7.17 -14.24
CA HIS A 248 -25.03 6.30 -13.07
C HIS A 248 -26.01 6.89 -12.05
N ARG A 249 -26.52 8.11 -12.28
CA ARG A 249 -27.29 8.91 -11.32
C ARG A 249 -28.44 8.13 -10.68
N THR A 250 -29.34 7.59 -11.48
CA THR A 250 -30.53 6.87 -10.98
C THR A 250 -30.17 5.68 -10.09
N ARG A 251 -29.08 4.96 -10.42
CA ARG A 251 -28.59 3.84 -9.62
C ARG A 251 -28.08 4.34 -8.28
N ILE A 252 -27.30 5.41 -8.28
CA ILE A 252 -26.67 5.98 -7.08
C ILE A 252 -27.75 6.54 -6.16
N ASP A 253 -28.68 7.34 -6.68
CA ASP A 253 -29.79 7.92 -5.91
C ASP A 253 -30.61 6.82 -5.23
N ARG A 254 -30.93 5.74 -5.96
CA ARG A 254 -31.64 4.59 -5.38
C ARG A 254 -30.85 3.89 -4.28
N ALA A 255 -29.54 3.73 -4.45
CA ALA A 255 -28.69 3.10 -3.44
C ALA A 255 -28.58 3.97 -2.17
N LEU A 256 -28.48 5.29 -2.34
CA LEU A 256 -28.38 6.25 -1.23
C LEU A 256 -29.71 6.46 -0.48
N ALA A 257 -30.83 6.28 -1.14
CA ALA A 257 -32.16 6.37 -0.51
C ALA A 257 -32.44 5.20 0.48
N GLY A 258 -31.69 4.10 0.37
CA GLY A 258 -31.83 2.95 1.27
C GLY A 258 -31.17 3.16 2.64
N PRO A 259 -31.36 2.19 3.58
CA PRO A 259 -30.78 2.23 4.90
C PRO A 259 -29.24 2.25 4.86
N ARG A 260 -28.60 2.54 6.01
CA ARG A 260 -27.12 2.52 6.11
C ARG A 260 -26.56 1.12 5.85
N GLU A 261 -27.22 0.15 6.48
CA GLU A 261 -26.91 -1.27 6.31
C GLU A 261 -27.07 -1.69 4.85
N GLY A 262 -26.08 -2.43 4.35
CA GLY A 262 -26.06 -2.88 2.95
C GLY A 262 -25.84 -1.78 1.90
N LEU A 263 -25.44 -0.56 2.27
CA LEU A 263 -25.11 0.49 1.30
C LEU A 263 -24.03 0.03 0.32
N GLY A 264 -22.97 -0.62 0.84
CA GLY A 264 -21.88 -1.15 0.03
C GLY A 264 -22.38 -2.14 -1.03
N SER A 265 -23.23 -3.09 -0.64
CA SER A 265 -23.81 -4.08 -1.54
C SER A 265 -24.73 -3.47 -2.61
N ARG A 266 -25.44 -2.39 -2.29
CA ARG A 266 -26.28 -1.67 -3.27
C ARG A 266 -25.44 -0.87 -4.27
N LEU A 267 -24.34 -0.27 -3.81
CA LEU A 267 -23.43 0.49 -4.67
C LEU A 267 -22.55 -0.41 -5.52
N TRP A 268 -22.02 -1.47 -4.91
CA TRP A 268 -21.04 -2.39 -5.50
C TRP A 268 -21.46 -3.84 -5.31
N PRO A 269 -22.45 -4.34 -6.06
CA PRO A 269 -23.00 -5.69 -5.89
C PRO A 269 -21.97 -6.81 -6.16
N GLU A 270 -20.86 -6.47 -6.81
CA GLU A 270 -19.78 -7.39 -7.14
C GLU A 270 -18.61 -7.34 -6.15
N LEU A 271 -18.68 -6.45 -5.16
CA LEU A 271 -17.66 -6.35 -4.12
C LEU A 271 -17.69 -7.60 -3.25
N SER A 272 -16.61 -8.37 -3.31
CA SER A 272 -16.53 -9.67 -2.63
C SER A 272 -15.49 -9.70 -1.52
N VAL A 273 -14.52 -8.77 -1.53
CA VAL A 273 -13.46 -8.72 -0.52
C VAL A 273 -13.12 -7.29 -0.15
N ILE A 274 -13.05 -7.04 1.17
CA ILE A 274 -12.44 -5.84 1.75
C ILE A 274 -11.24 -6.29 2.59
N SER A 275 -10.05 -5.83 2.24
CA SER A 275 -8.82 -6.05 3.00
C SER A 275 -8.51 -4.81 3.83
N CYS A 276 -8.41 -4.99 5.15
CA CYS A 276 -8.03 -3.94 6.10
C CYS A 276 -7.43 -4.56 7.36
N TRP A 277 -6.83 -3.74 8.21
CA TRP A 277 -6.52 -4.20 9.57
C TRP A 277 -7.80 -4.56 10.31
N ALA A 278 -7.80 -5.73 10.98
CA ALA A 278 -8.97 -6.25 11.67
C ALA A 278 -8.70 -6.67 13.12
N ASP A 279 -7.50 -6.38 13.65
CA ASP A 279 -7.08 -6.74 14.98
C ASP A 279 -6.89 -5.50 15.88
N GLY A 280 -6.85 -5.73 17.18
CA GLY A 280 -6.64 -4.68 18.19
C GLY A 280 -7.65 -3.54 18.04
N PRO A 281 -7.21 -2.28 18.00
CA PRO A 281 -8.10 -1.12 17.89
C PRO A 281 -8.95 -1.09 16.60
N SER A 282 -8.54 -1.82 15.58
CA SER A 282 -9.24 -1.89 14.28
C SER A 282 -10.35 -2.94 14.25
N ALA A 283 -10.44 -3.84 15.25
CA ALA A 283 -11.40 -4.95 15.25
C ALA A 283 -12.86 -4.49 15.18
N ALA A 284 -13.26 -3.56 16.04
CA ALA A 284 -14.63 -3.04 16.07
C ALA A 284 -15.00 -2.29 14.77
N PRO A 285 -14.18 -1.33 14.27
CA PRO A 285 -14.43 -0.72 12.97
C PRO A 285 -14.47 -1.72 11.81
N ALA A 286 -13.61 -2.74 11.79
CA ALA A 286 -13.63 -3.76 10.74
C ALA A 286 -14.93 -4.59 10.76
N ALA A 287 -15.46 -4.88 11.94
CA ALA A 287 -16.75 -5.55 12.08
C ALA A 287 -17.91 -4.73 11.48
N THR A 288 -17.87 -3.39 11.62
CA THR A 288 -18.88 -2.50 11.03
C THR A 288 -18.90 -2.56 9.48
N LEU A 289 -17.80 -2.89 8.83
CA LEU A 289 -17.75 -3.03 7.37
C LEU A 289 -18.38 -4.33 6.86
N LYS A 290 -18.67 -5.30 7.74
CA LYS A 290 -19.33 -6.56 7.36
C LYS A 290 -20.86 -6.44 7.30
N ALA A 291 -21.42 -5.43 7.95
CA ALA A 291 -22.87 -5.13 7.98
C ALA A 291 -23.26 -4.28 6.75
#